data_9e771cfa0a1d971fbe75306e99c952f0
#
_entry.id   9e771cfa0a1d971fbe75306e99c952f0
#
_cell.length_a   1.000
_cell.length_b   1.000
_cell.length_c   1.000
_cell.angle_alpha   90.00
_cell.angle_beta   90.00
_cell.angle_gamma   90.00
#
_symmetry.space_group_name_H-M   'P 1'
#
loop_
_entity.id
_entity.type
_entity.pdbx_description
1 polymer ?
#
loop_
_entity_poly.entity_id
_entity_poly.type
_entity_poly.pdbx_seq_one_letter_code
_entity_poly.pdbx_strand_id
1 'polypeptide(L)'
;MTLAFPRRSLSLPALPPDIHTRVGNRKYRTEPIPKDAEQQYFTLIGNLLDEECNPTVKCPEIITLSDEADRMLEAFATELEPKLRTEYIDFSDWAGKLCGAIVRISGILFRAEENGCHAFLQEPKSPVVDGATMQRAITLGRYYTEHARAAYLLMGADPVVKQC
;
A
#
# COMPACT_ATOMS: atom_id res chain seq x y z
N MET A 1 -28.66 -19.94 32.65
CA MET A 1 -28.46 -18.49 32.55
C MET A 1 -27.81 -18.22 31.19
N THR A 2 -28.65 -17.95 30.18
CA THR A 2 -28.21 -17.85 28.76
C THR A 2 -27.92 -16.41 28.50
N LEU A 3 -26.64 -16.10 28.28
CA LEU A 3 -26.20 -14.76 27.88
C LEU A 3 -26.50 -14.54 26.39
N ALA A 4 -27.57 -13.80 26.10
CA ALA A 4 -27.86 -13.35 24.75
C ALA A 4 -26.99 -12.14 24.42
N PHE A 5 -26.04 -12.31 23.48
CA PHE A 5 -25.30 -11.19 22.89
C PHE A 5 -26.23 -10.41 21.95
N PRO A 6 -26.31 -9.07 22.10
CA PRO A 6 -27.09 -8.26 21.17
C PRO A 6 -26.46 -8.33 19.77
N ARG A 7 -27.23 -8.79 18.80
CA ARG A 7 -26.87 -8.67 17.38
C ARG A 7 -26.82 -7.19 17.04
N ARG A 8 -25.61 -6.61 16.96
CA ARG A 8 -25.42 -5.32 16.29
C ARG A 8 -25.76 -5.55 14.82
N SER A 9 -26.83 -4.94 14.34
CA SER A 9 -27.04 -4.78 12.90
C SER A 9 -25.94 -3.85 12.40
N LEU A 10 -24.90 -4.43 11.81
CA LEU A 10 -23.92 -3.68 11.01
C LEU A 10 -24.68 -3.16 9.80
N SER A 11 -25.13 -1.91 9.86
CA SER A 11 -25.46 -1.17 8.64
C SER A 11 -24.15 -1.02 7.88
N LEU A 12 -23.96 -1.84 6.84
CA LEU A 12 -22.89 -1.69 5.89
C LEU A 12 -22.90 -0.24 5.42
N PRO A 13 -21.79 0.53 5.57
CA PRO A 13 -21.69 1.78 4.88
C PRO A 13 -21.91 1.49 3.40
N ALA A 14 -22.81 2.22 2.76
CA ALA A 14 -23.07 2.06 1.34
C ALA A 14 -21.73 2.18 0.60
N LEU A 15 -21.33 1.12 -0.09
CA LEU A 15 -20.18 1.16 -0.99
C LEU A 15 -20.32 2.36 -1.91
N PRO A 16 -19.25 3.12 -2.17
CA PRO A 16 -19.32 4.24 -3.08
C PRO A 16 -20.02 3.82 -4.38
N PRO A 17 -20.99 4.58 -4.87
CA PRO A 17 -21.85 4.18 -5.99
C PRO A 17 -21.10 3.82 -7.27
N ASP A 18 -19.89 4.27 -7.43
CA ASP A 18 -19.02 3.98 -8.58
C ASP A 18 -18.41 2.57 -8.59
N ILE A 19 -18.36 1.85 -7.47
CA ILE A 19 -17.92 0.44 -7.46
C ILE A 19 -18.98 -0.44 -8.14
N HIS A 20 -20.26 -0.19 -7.86
CA HIS A 20 -21.35 -0.97 -8.49
C HIS A 20 -21.53 -0.67 -9.98
N THR A 21 -21.25 0.56 -10.41
CA THR A 21 -21.32 0.93 -11.83
C THR A 21 -20.16 0.41 -12.65
N ARG A 22 -19.04 0.06 -12.02
CA ARG A 22 -17.88 -0.53 -12.71
C ARG A 22 -17.95 -2.05 -12.86
N VAL A 23 -18.68 -2.75 -11.98
CA VAL A 23 -18.91 -4.19 -12.08
C VAL A 23 -20.05 -4.44 -13.05
N GLY A 24 -19.75 -4.89 -14.25
CA GLY A 24 -20.72 -5.15 -15.32
C GLY A 24 -20.58 -4.22 -16.53
N ASN A 25 -20.06 -3.01 -16.38
CA ASN A 25 -19.78 -2.07 -17.48
C ASN A 25 -18.28 -1.98 -17.83
N ARG A 26 -17.46 -2.92 -17.39
CA ARG A 26 -16.05 -2.97 -17.82
C ARG A 26 -16.01 -3.26 -19.31
N LYS A 27 -15.83 -2.22 -20.11
CA LYS A 27 -15.37 -2.43 -21.48
C LYS A 27 -14.03 -3.17 -21.42
N TYR A 28 -13.95 -4.28 -22.09
CA TYR A 28 -12.67 -4.94 -22.33
C TYR A 28 -11.73 -3.86 -22.86
N ARG A 29 -10.52 -3.75 -22.30
CA ARG A 29 -9.58 -2.71 -22.69
C ARG A 29 -9.34 -2.81 -24.19
N THR A 30 -9.84 -1.85 -24.95
CA THR A 30 -9.73 -1.81 -26.41
C THR A 30 -8.45 -1.12 -26.86
N GLU A 31 -7.83 -0.33 -25.97
CA GLU A 31 -6.59 0.40 -26.28
C GLU A 31 -5.39 -0.31 -25.64
N PRO A 32 -4.35 -0.61 -26.44
CA PRO A 32 -3.11 -1.16 -25.92
C PRO A 32 -2.41 -0.13 -25.02
N ILE A 33 -1.55 -0.61 -24.12
CA ILE A 33 -0.68 0.27 -23.33
C ILE A 33 0.19 1.05 -24.33
N PRO A 34 0.33 2.37 -24.19
CA PRO A 34 1.27 3.15 -24.99
C PRO A 34 2.67 2.54 -24.94
N LYS A 35 3.31 2.38 -26.07
CA LYS A 35 4.63 1.72 -26.17
C LYS A 35 5.71 2.42 -25.36
N ASP A 36 5.63 3.74 -25.23
CA ASP A 36 6.53 4.54 -24.40
C ASP A 36 6.39 4.21 -22.92
N ALA A 37 5.16 4.07 -22.43
CA ALA A 37 4.89 3.67 -21.04
C ALA A 37 5.37 2.23 -20.76
N GLU A 38 5.17 1.33 -21.72
CA GLU A 38 5.66 -0.05 -21.65
C GLU A 38 7.19 -0.08 -21.61
N GLN A 39 7.84 0.67 -22.48
CA GLN A 39 9.29 0.79 -22.53
C GLN A 39 9.87 1.36 -21.23
N GLN A 40 9.27 2.44 -20.69
CA GLN A 40 9.69 3.03 -19.42
C GLN A 40 9.57 2.04 -18.26
N TYR A 41 8.49 1.28 -18.23
CA TYR A 41 8.29 0.26 -17.20
C TYR A 41 9.37 -0.83 -17.27
N PHE A 42 9.64 -1.38 -18.46
CA PHE A 42 10.67 -2.42 -18.61
C PHE A 42 12.07 -1.88 -18.35
N THR A 43 12.36 -0.63 -18.72
CA THR A 43 13.65 0.01 -18.41
C THR A 43 13.83 0.14 -16.88
N LEU A 44 12.80 0.62 -16.16
CA LEU A 44 12.86 0.72 -14.71
C LEU A 44 13.09 -0.62 -14.04
N ILE A 45 12.32 -1.64 -14.45
CA ILE A 45 12.47 -2.99 -13.87
C ILE A 45 13.84 -3.57 -14.21
N GLY A 46 14.34 -3.38 -15.44
CA GLY A 46 15.69 -3.80 -15.85
C GLY A 46 16.75 -3.16 -14.96
N ASN A 47 16.71 -1.85 -14.80
CA ASN A 47 17.67 -1.12 -13.95
C ASN A 47 17.65 -1.62 -12.49
N LEU A 48 16.47 -1.87 -11.93
CA LEU A 48 16.33 -2.40 -10.56
C LEU A 48 16.88 -3.82 -10.41
N LEU A 49 16.75 -4.66 -11.45
CA LEU A 49 17.29 -6.03 -11.45
C LEU A 49 18.79 -6.06 -11.72
N ASP A 50 19.30 -5.13 -12.50
CA ASP A 50 20.72 -4.99 -12.82
C ASP A 50 21.52 -4.29 -11.70
N GLU A 51 20.84 -3.72 -10.69
CA GLU A 51 21.49 -3.34 -9.44
C GLU A 51 22.14 -4.61 -8.84
N GLU A 52 23.35 -4.88 -9.26
CA GLU A 52 24.14 -5.95 -8.68
C GLU A 52 24.25 -5.71 -7.16
N CYS A 53 23.69 -6.64 -6.39
CA CYS A 53 24.19 -6.87 -5.04
C CYS A 53 25.68 -7.14 -5.17
N ASN A 54 26.50 -6.07 -5.09
CA ASN A 54 27.93 -6.19 -5.24
C ASN A 54 28.43 -7.23 -4.23
N PRO A 55 28.82 -8.44 -4.66
CA PRO A 55 29.16 -9.55 -3.74
C PRO A 55 30.37 -9.20 -2.85
N THR A 56 31.10 -8.13 -3.20
CA THR A 56 32.19 -7.58 -2.41
C THR A 56 31.73 -6.61 -1.31
N VAL A 57 30.51 -6.03 -1.42
CA VAL A 57 29.92 -5.17 -0.40
C VAL A 57 29.13 -6.05 0.56
N LYS A 58 29.74 -6.43 1.66
CA LYS A 58 29.13 -7.28 2.71
C LYS A 58 28.02 -6.60 3.51
N CYS A 59 27.75 -5.31 3.29
CA CYS A 59 26.74 -4.56 4.04
C CYS A 59 25.64 -4.09 3.08
N PRO A 60 24.36 -4.34 3.41
CA PRO A 60 23.26 -3.77 2.64
C PRO A 60 23.29 -2.24 2.77
N GLU A 61 22.91 -1.55 1.71
CA GLU A 61 22.70 -0.11 1.77
C GLU A 61 21.51 0.22 2.65
N ILE A 62 21.69 1.12 3.59
CA ILE A 62 20.66 1.52 4.54
C ILE A 62 19.99 2.80 4.01
N ILE A 63 18.70 2.69 3.68
CA ILE A 63 17.86 3.84 3.36
C ILE A 63 17.23 4.33 4.66
N THR A 64 17.39 5.62 4.95
CA THR A 64 16.83 6.26 6.15
C THR A 64 15.64 7.15 5.80
N LEU A 65 14.90 7.60 6.80
CA LEU A 65 13.83 8.58 6.65
C LEU A 65 14.36 9.98 6.98
N SER A 66 13.89 11.00 6.28
CA SER A 66 14.07 12.39 6.70
C SER A 66 13.21 12.68 7.94
N ASP A 67 13.53 13.72 8.69
CA ASP A 67 12.73 14.15 9.86
C ASP A 67 11.28 14.47 9.48
N GLU A 68 11.04 14.93 8.26
CA GLU A 68 9.70 15.17 7.75
C GLU A 68 8.96 13.86 7.49
N ALA A 69 9.60 12.91 6.80
CA ALA A 69 9.03 11.60 6.51
C ALA A 69 8.69 10.83 7.79
N ASP A 70 9.58 10.88 8.78
CA ASP A 70 9.39 10.23 10.07
C ASP A 70 8.19 10.81 10.82
N ARG A 71 8.08 12.15 10.91
CA ARG A 71 6.91 12.82 11.51
C ARG A 71 5.60 12.48 10.81
N MET A 72 5.60 12.35 9.49
CA MET A 72 4.41 11.95 8.73
C MET A 72 4.01 10.51 9.04
N LEU A 73 4.97 9.61 9.18
CA LEU A 73 4.72 8.22 9.56
C LEU A 73 4.20 8.13 10.99
N GLU A 74 4.76 8.89 11.93
CA GLU A 74 4.30 8.98 13.32
C GLU A 74 2.85 9.49 13.40
N ALA A 75 2.53 10.55 12.65
CA ALA A 75 1.16 11.08 12.58
C ALA A 75 0.18 10.03 12.05
N PHE A 76 0.57 9.29 11.01
CA PHE A 76 -0.23 8.19 10.46
C PHE A 76 -0.40 7.06 11.48
N ALA A 77 0.65 6.65 12.19
CA ALA A 77 0.58 5.62 13.24
C ALA A 77 -0.37 6.04 14.37
N THR A 78 -0.28 7.31 14.80
CA THR A 78 -1.16 7.87 15.82
C THR A 78 -2.64 7.88 15.38
N GLU A 79 -2.92 8.13 14.09
CA GLU A 79 -4.26 8.03 13.51
C GLU A 79 -4.75 6.57 13.45
N LEU A 80 -3.86 5.63 13.15
CA LEU A 80 -4.20 4.23 12.95
C LEU A 80 -4.52 3.50 14.26
N GLU A 81 -3.75 3.76 15.32
CA GLU A 81 -3.79 3.01 16.58
C GLU A 81 -5.21 2.90 17.21
N PRO A 82 -5.99 3.98 17.38
CA PRO A 82 -7.35 3.87 17.91
C PRO A 82 -8.28 3.09 16.97
N LYS A 83 -8.06 3.14 15.66
CA LYS A 83 -8.89 2.46 14.67
C LYS A 83 -8.73 0.94 14.73
N LEU A 84 -7.56 0.42 15.15
CA LEU A 84 -7.32 -1.01 15.31
C LEU A 84 -8.28 -1.67 16.31
N ARG A 85 -8.72 -0.90 17.31
CA ARG A 85 -9.64 -1.39 18.37
C ARG A 85 -11.11 -1.09 18.07
N THR A 86 -11.41 -0.34 17.03
CA THR A 86 -12.77 0.12 16.71
C THR A 86 -13.15 -0.22 15.28
N GLU A 87 -12.76 0.61 14.33
CA GLU A 87 -13.17 0.52 12.92
C GLU A 87 -12.55 -0.69 12.20
N TYR A 88 -11.31 -1.06 12.57
CA TYR A 88 -10.53 -2.12 11.92
C TYR A 88 -10.42 -3.40 12.74
N ILE A 89 -11.30 -3.57 13.73
CA ILE A 89 -11.24 -4.71 14.67
C ILE A 89 -11.27 -6.08 13.96
N ASP A 90 -12.05 -6.20 12.88
CA ASP A 90 -12.22 -7.45 12.15
C ASP A 90 -10.98 -7.87 11.33
N PHE A 91 -10.06 -6.92 11.06
CA PHE A 91 -8.80 -7.16 10.34
C PHE A 91 -7.60 -6.45 10.97
N SER A 92 -7.67 -6.28 12.29
CA SER A 92 -6.64 -5.58 13.08
C SER A 92 -5.25 -6.19 12.95
N ASP A 93 -5.13 -7.51 12.79
CA ASP A 93 -3.85 -8.21 12.55
C ASP A 93 -3.18 -7.77 11.25
N TRP A 94 -3.95 -7.53 10.21
CA TRP A 94 -3.46 -6.99 8.95
C TRP A 94 -3.14 -5.50 9.08
N ALA A 95 -4.08 -4.73 9.64
CA ALA A 95 -3.95 -3.28 9.78
C ALA A 95 -2.78 -2.90 10.71
N GLY A 96 -2.50 -3.67 11.75
CA GLY A 96 -1.37 -3.46 12.65
C GLY A 96 0.01 -3.55 11.99
N LYS A 97 0.10 -4.19 10.81
CA LYS A 97 1.33 -4.30 10.01
C LYS A 97 1.50 -3.16 9.00
N LEU A 98 0.51 -2.25 8.90
CA LEU A 98 0.43 -1.27 7.83
C LEU A 98 1.56 -0.25 7.88
N CYS A 99 1.95 0.25 9.07
CA CYS A 99 3.07 1.18 9.20
C CYS A 99 4.37 0.58 8.66
N GLY A 100 4.68 -0.67 9.01
CA GLY A 100 5.85 -1.36 8.47
C GLY A 100 5.76 -1.63 6.96
N ALA A 101 4.57 -1.81 6.42
CA ALA A 101 4.36 -1.94 4.98
C ALA A 101 4.61 -0.59 4.27
N ILE A 102 4.12 0.52 4.83
CA ILE A 102 4.32 1.87 4.30
C ILE A 102 5.81 2.23 4.24
N VAL A 103 6.58 1.92 5.28
CA VAL A 103 8.04 2.13 5.26
C VAL A 103 8.70 1.36 4.12
N ARG A 104 8.35 0.09 3.93
CA ARG A 104 8.89 -0.71 2.80
C ARG A 104 8.48 -0.15 1.44
N ILE A 105 7.22 0.27 1.29
CA ILE A 105 6.72 0.90 0.06
C ILE A 105 7.48 2.20 -0.21
N SER A 106 7.74 3.03 0.81
CA SER A 106 8.49 4.28 0.64
C SER A 106 9.92 4.02 0.16
N GLY A 107 10.59 2.98 0.67
CA GLY A 107 11.91 2.56 0.19
C GLY A 107 11.88 2.07 -1.27
N ILE A 108 10.85 1.31 -1.66
CA ILE A 108 10.67 0.86 -3.05
C ILE A 108 10.42 2.06 -3.98
N LEU A 109 9.58 3.02 -3.57
CA LEU A 109 9.30 4.23 -4.36
C LEU A 109 10.56 5.08 -4.52
N PHE A 110 11.35 5.22 -3.45
CA PHE A 110 12.63 5.92 -3.49
C PHE A 110 13.58 5.28 -4.53
N ARG A 111 13.76 3.97 -4.47
CA ARG A 111 14.61 3.24 -5.45
C ARG A 111 14.07 3.32 -6.87
N ALA A 112 12.76 3.26 -7.05
CA ALA A 112 12.15 3.41 -8.36
C ALA A 112 12.39 4.79 -8.96
N GLU A 113 12.45 5.84 -8.15
CA GLU A 113 12.79 7.19 -8.61
C GLU A 113 14.26 7.33 -8.99
N GLU A 114 15.16 6.76 -8.18
CA GLU A 114 16.60 6.78 -8.48
C GLU A 114 16.92 6.03 -9.78
N ASN A 115 16.23 4.91 -10.04
CA ASN A 115 16.47 4.06 -11.22
C ASN A 115 15.55 4.34 -12.40
N GLY A 116 14.73 5.40 -12.33
CA GLY A 116 13.84 5.82 -13.42
C GLY A 116 14.57 6.34 -14.64
N CYS A 117 13.82 6.63 -15.73
CA CYS A 117 14.36 7.08 -17.02
C CYS A 117 15.19 8.36 -16.96
N HIS A 118 15.11 9.11 -15.89
CA HIS A 118 15.86 10.35 -15.67
C HIS A 118 17.03 10.19 -14.70
N ALA A 119 17.32 8.98 -14.22
CA ALA A 119 18.38 8.71 -13.27
C ALA A 119 19.77 9.18 -13.78
N PHE A 120 20.01 9.08 -15.06
CA PHE A 120 21.28 9.52 -15.70
C PHE A 120 21.51 11.02 -15.69
N LEU A 121 20.48 11.82 -15.37
CA LEU A 121 20.54 13.29 -15.36
C LEU A 121 20.59 13.88 -13.96
N GLN A 122 20.51 13.04 -12.92
CA GLN A 122 20.47 13.48 -11.54
C GLN A 122 21.76 13.07 -10.81
N GLU A 123 22.26 13.96 -9.98
CA GLU A 123 23.30 13.63 -9.00
C GLU A 123 22.78 12.53 -8.06
N PRO A 124 23.66 11.59 -7.64
CA PRO A 124 23.27 10.53 -6.71
C PRO A 124 22.72 11.16 -5.41
N LYS A 125 21.47 10.86 -5.12
CA LYS A 125 20.81 11.35 -3.91
C LYS A 125 21.35 10.61 -2.69
N SER A 126 21.44 11.32 -1.57
CA SER A 126 21.61 10.64 -0.28
C SER A 126 20.49 9.60 -0.09
N PRO A 127 20.75 8.39 0.44
CA PRO A 127 19.74 7.34 0.61
C PRO A 127 18.76 7.71 1.74
N VAL A 128 18.00 8.78 1.51
CA VAL A 128 17.04 9.35 2.46
C VAL A 128 15.69 9.55 1.81
N VAL A 129 14.67 8.86 2.29
CA VAL A 129 13.28 9.05 1.87
C VAL A 129 12.79 10.41 2.36
N ASP A 130 12.33 11.24 1.44
CA ASP A 130 11.76 12.55 1.73
C ASP A 130 10.26 12.48 2.08
N GLY A 131 9.71 13.63 2.53
CA GLY A 131 8.29 13.73 2.89
C GLY A 131 7.35 13.45 1.71
N ALA A 132 7.71 13.86 0.49
CA ALA A 132 6.89 13.65 -0.70
C ALA A 132 6.76 12.16 -1.03
N THR A 133 7.85 11.41 -0.96
CA THR A 133 7.85 9.95 -1.15
C THR A 133 7.08 9.23 -0.05
N MET A 134 7.24 9.66 1.21
CA MET A 134 6.48 9.13 2.34
C MET A 134 4.97 9.41 2.17
N GLN A 135 4.58 10.60 1.74
CA GLN A 135 3.17 10.93 1.48
C GLN A 135 2.54 10.00 0.43
N ARG A 136 3.27 9.68 -0.63
CA ARG A 136 2.81 8.72 -1.65
C ARG A 136 2.67 7.32 -1.08
N ALA A 137 3.60 6.87 -0.26
CA ALA A 137 3.54 5.58 0.41
C ALA A 137 2.33 5.49 1.37
N ILE A 138 2.06 6.54 2.14
CA ILE A 138 0.87 6.64 3.01
C ILE A 138 -0.42 6.59 2.18
N THR A 139 -0.47 7.29 1.04
CA THR A 139 -1.62 7.27 0.14
C THR A 139 -1.90 5.87 -0.39
N LEU A 140 -0.86 5.13 -0.78
CA LEU A 140 -0.98 3.71 -1.17
C LEU A 140 -1.42 2.84 0.01
N GLY A 141 -0.90 3.09 1.22
CA GLY A 141 -1.31 2.39 2.43
C GLY A 141 -2.81 2.55 2.70
N ARG A 142 -3.34 3.76 2.60
CA ARG A 142 -4.78 4.05 2.73
C ARG A 142 -5.61 3.34 1.66
N TYR A 143 -5.14 3.35 0.43
CA TYR A 143 -5.78 2.61 -0.67
C TYR A 143 -5.85 1.10 -0.37
N TYR A 144 -4.75 0.48 0.08
CA TYR A 144 -4.75 -0.93 0.46
C TYR A 144 -5.64 -1.22 1.66
N THR A 145 -5.78 -0.29 2.61
CA THR A 145 -6.68 -0.44 3.76
C THR A 145 -8.14 -0.59 3.31
N GLU A 146 -8.60 0.25 2.37
CA GLU A 146 -9.96 0.16 1.83
C GLU A 146 -10.18 -1.16 1.07
N HIS A 147 -9.19 -1.62 0.32
CA HIS A 147 -9.27 -2.92 -0.35
C HIS A 147 -9.29 -4.10 0.64
N ALA A 148 -8.45 -4.07 1.66
CA ALA A 148 -8.44 -5.09 2.71
C ALA A 148 -9.79 -5.13 3.42
N ARG A 149 -10.33 -3.98 3.82
CA ARG A 149 -11.65 -3.87 4.44
C ARG A 149 -12.75 -4.50 3.57
N ALA A 150 -12.76 -4.19 2.27
CA ALA A 150 -13.71 -4.78 1.34
C ALA A 150 -13.54 -6.31 1.23
N ALA A 151 -12.30 -6.80 1.17
CA ALA A 151 -12.02 -8.24 1.10
C ALA A 151 -12.48 -8.97 2.37
N TYR A 152 -12.17 -8.44 3.56
CA TYR A 152 -12.60 -9.04 4.83
C TYR A 152 -14.12 -9.03 5.00
N LEU A 153 -14.81 -7.98 4.56
CA LEU A 153 -16.26 -7.94 4.55
C LEU A 153 -16.86 -9.02 3.64
N LEU A 154 -16.30 -9.24 2.46
CA LEU A 154 -16.74 -10.29 1.54
C LEU A 154 -16.48 -11.69 2.12
N MET A 155 -15.32 -11.92 2.71
CA MET A 155 -14.99 -13.19 3.37
C MET A 155 -15.91 -13.48 4.56
N GLY A 156 -16.27 -12.47 5.34
CA GLY A 156 -17.22 -12.59 6.47
C GLY A 156 -18.68 -12.77 6.03
N ALA A 157 -19.03 -12.44 4.80
CA ALA A 157 -20.37 -12.60 4.23
C ALA A 157 -20.62 -14.00 3.64
N ASP A 158 -19.57 -14.81 3.44
CA ASP A 158 -19.69 -16.16 2.88
C ASP A 158 -20.28 -17.12 3.95
N PRO A 159 -21.48 -17.71 3.72
CA PRO A 159 -22.11 -18.63 4.66
C PRO A 159 -21.30 -19.92 4.89
N VAL A 160 -20.38 -20.27 3.99
CA VAL A 160 -19.51 -21.45 4.12
C VAL A 160 -18.43 -21.24 5.20
N VAL A 161 -17.92 -20.01 5.37
CA VAL A 161 -16.90 -19.69 6.38
C VAL A 161 -17.47 -19.66 7.80
N LYS A 162 -18.80 -19.56 7.96
CA LYS A 162 -19.47 -19.55 9.28
C LYS A 162 -19.73 -20.94 9.87
N GLN A 163 -19.38 -22.01 9.15
CA GLN A 163 -19.60 -23.40 9.58
C GLN A 163 -18.33 -24.13 10.03
N CYS A 164 -17.17 -23.47 10.01
CA CYS A 164 -15.94 -23.89 10.68
C CYS A 164 -15.73 -23.06 11.93
#